data_46fd53268598ba018e541090e4e85464
#
_entry.id   46fd53268598ba018e541090e4e85464
#
_cell.length_a   1.000
_cell.length_b   1.000
_cell.length_c   1.000
_cell.angle_alpha   90.00
_cell.angle_beta   90.00
_cell.angle_gamma   90.00
#
_symmetry.space_group_name_H-M   'P 1'
#
loop_
_entity.id
_entity.type
_entity.pdbx_description
1 polymer ?
#
loop_
_entity_poly.entity_id
_entity_poly.type
_entity_poly.pdbx_seq_one_letter_code
_entity_poly.pdbx_strand_id
1 'polypeptide(L)'
;MPSCCLEDIIGDTMHHPVEIVEVAPRDGFQSIAAPIPTKAKIEIIEGLIDAGLRRLEIGSFVSPRAVPQMADMPDIARHFRSDSRARLSVLVPNAKGAEMAMTHGLREIVYVFSVSEAHNQNNVRQSVQQSIDGLANVVSAISNEPDFRIRVDLATAFDCPFDGAVPFDAVRAAIERVTDLAPACEIALCDTTGRATPFAVQERMRAVQRLAVPPSCTWAFHGHDTYGMGVANAFAAYQAGIGVLDVAAAGLGGCPFAPGATGNTATEDLVYAFLNSGSSTGIDMGSLLLVADRIAAIPDAKVASHLRNVPRAAMQERMRQP
;
A
#
# COMPACT_ATOMS: atom_id res chain seq x y z
N MET A 1 30.76 -41.71 -1.04
CA MET A 1 29.79 -40.75 -0.50
C MET A 1 29.40 -39.82 -1.61
N PRO A 2 28.15 -39.79 -2.07
CA PRO A 2 27.77 -38.86 -3.12
C PRO A 2 27.79 -37.42 -2.53
N SER A 3 28.47 -36.52 -3.24
CA SER A 3 28.45 -35.08 -3.03
C SER A 3 27.02 -34.61 -3.20
N CYS A 4 26.34 -34.31 -2.11
CA CYS A 4 25.06 -33.62 -2.14
C CYS A 4 25.39 -32.16 -2.52
N CYS A 5 25.13 -31.78 -3.75
CA CYS A 5 25.31 -30.40 -4.20
C CYS A 5 24.34 -29.49 -3.42
N LEU A 6 24.88 -28.46 -2.78
CA LEU A 6 24.13 -27.42 -2.11
C LEU A 6 23.14 -26.71 -3.06
N GLU A 7 23.28 -26.88 -4.37
CA GLU A 7 22.38 -26.34 -5.41
C GLU A 7 20.97 -26.95 -5.40
N ASP A 8 20.81 -28.18 -4.87
CA ASP A 8 19.49 -28.84 -4.78
C ASP A 8 18.66 -28.40 -3.56
N ILE A 9 19.24 -27.63 -2.65
CA ILE A 9 18.55 -27.11 -1.43
C ILE A 9 18.05 -25.68 -1.62
N ILE A 10 18.62 -24.93 -2.57
CA ILE A 10 18.10 -23.66 -3.02
C ILE A 10 17.11 -23.98 -4.15
N GLY A 11 15.96 -24.54 -3.74
CA GLY A 11 14.84 -24.71 -4.66
C GLY A 11 14.57 -23.38 -5.33
N ASP A 12 14.33 -23.46 -6.64
CA ASP A 12 13.95 -22.42 -7.58
C ASP A 12 13.30 -21.23 -6.83
N THR A 13 14.11 -20.23 -6.47
CA THR A 13 13.61 -19.00 -5.88
C THR A 13 12.80 -18.36 -6.98
N MET A 14 11.49 -18.56 -6.92
CA MET A 14 10.55 -18.02 -7.90
C MET A 14 10.70 -16.51 -7.91
N HIS A 15 11.52 -16.01 -8.84
CA HIS A 15 11.64 -14.59 -9.13
C HIS A 15 10.41 -14.17 -9.94
N HIS A 16 9.27 -14.04 -9.27
CA HIS A 16 8.14 -13.39 -9.91
C HIS A 16 8.32 -11.85 -9.84
N PRO A 17 7.76 -11.09 -10.78
CA PRO A 17 7.85 -9.65 -10.75
C PRO A 17 7.33 -9.07 -9.44
N VAL A 18 8.03 -8.06 -8.89
CA VAL A 18 7.55 -7.27 -7.77
C VAL A 18 7.09 -5.91 -8.27
N GLU A 19 5.88 -5.53 -7.92
CA GLU A 19 5.32 -4.20 -8.16
C GLU A 19 5.23 -3.45 -6.83
N ILE A 20 5.97 -2.37 -6.72
CA ILE A 20 5.97 -1.49 -5.56
C ILE A 20 4.88 -0.43 -5.75
N VAL A 21 3.96 -0.33 -4.79
CA VAL A 21 2.92 0.69 -4.74
C VAL A 21 3.29 1.71 -3.67
N GLU A 22 3.51 2.94 -4.08
CA GLU A 22 3.91 4.03 -3.20
C GLU A 22 2.68 4.73 -2.62
N VAL A 23 2.52 4.69 -1.30
CA VAL A 23 1.35 5.27 -0.63
C VAL A 23 1.68 6.49 0.25
N ALA A 24 2.93 6.96 0.29
CA ALA A 24 3.29 8.15 1.07
C ALA A 24 2.45 9.39 0.71
N PRO A 25 2.11 9.65 -0.58
CA PRO A 25 1.32 10.84 -0.93
C PRO A 25 -0.14 10.78 -0.43
N ARG A 26 -0.66 9.58 -0.14
CA ARG A 26 -2.00 9.43 0.46
C ARG A 26 -1.91 9.10 1.93
N ASP A 27 -1.50 7.87 2.26
CA ASP A 27 -1.54 7.34 3.63
C ASP A 27 -0.54 8.07 4.54
N GLY A 28 0.63 8.34 3.99
CA GLY A 28 1.65 9.10 4.68
C GLY A 28 1.21 10.54 4.98
N PHE A 29 0.83 11.30 3.95
CA PHE A 29 0.51 12.72 4.11
C PHE A 29 -0.71 12.97 4.99
N GLN A 30 -1.72 12.09 4.98
CA GLN A 30 -2.89 12.27 5.84
C GLN A 30 -2.57 12.22 7.34
N SER A 31 -1.43 11.61 7.72
CA SER A 31 -0.98 11.51 9.11
C SER A 31 -0.28 12.77 9.62
N ILE A 32 0.10 13.69 8.74
CA ILE A 32 0.82 14.92 9.06
C ILE A 32 -0.16 16.01 9.49
N ALA A 33 0.05 16.60 10.67
CA ALA A 33 -0.82 17.66 11.17
C ALA A 33 -0.56 19.02 10.48
N ALA A 34 0.71 19.33 10.20
CA ALA A 34 1.09 20.57 9.52
C ALA A 34 0.58 20.59 8.06
N PRO A 35 0.03 21.72 7.57
CA PRO A 35 -0.37 21.82 6.18
C PRO A 35 0.80 21.62 5.22
N ILE A 36 0.66 20.73 4.25
CA ILE A 36 1.64 20.51 3.19
C ILE A 36 1.20 21.33 1.97
N PRO A 37 2.01 22.29 1.47
CA PRO A 37 1.66 23.04 0.26
C PRO A 37 1.46 22.09 -0.94
N THR A 38 0.44 22.34 -1.76
CA THR A 38 0.12 21.55 -2.96
C THR A 38 1.33 21.39 -3.88
N LYS A 39 2.11 22.45 -4.07
CA LYS A 39 3.35 22.42 -4.85
C LYS A 39 4.35 21.40 -4.30
N ALA A 40 4.53 21.36 -2.99
CA ALA A 40 5.46 20.40 -2.36
C ALA A 40 4.98 18.95 -2.54
N LYS A 41 3.67 18.69 -2.46
CA LYS A 41 3.10 17.36 -2.74
C LYS A 41 3.36 16.95 -4.19
N ILE A 42 3.12 17.85 -5.14
CA ILE A 42 3.38 17.62 -6.57
C ILE A 42 4.86 17.31 -6.79
N GLU A 43 5.78 18.11 -6.26
CA GLU A 43 7.22 17.90 -6.39
C GLU A 43 7.69 16.55 -5.79
N ILE A 44 7.06 16.10 -4.71
CA ILE A 44 7.35 14.78 -4.11
C ILE A 44 6.85 13.67 -5.03
N ILE A 45 5.61 13.76 -5.53
CA ILE A 45 5.03 12.75 -6.44
C ILE A 45 5.86 12.66 -7.74
N GLU A 46 6.25 13.79 -8.33
CA GLU A 46 7.14 13.84 -9.50
C GLU A 46 8.48 13.15 -9.20
N GLY A 47 9.09 13.49 -8.07
CA GLY A 47 10.34 12.88 -7.66
C GLY A 47 10.26 11.37 -7.44
N LEU A 48 9.15 10.85 -6.93
CA LEU A 48 8.88 9.42 -6.79
C LEU A 48 8.76 8.74 -8.17
N ILE A 49 8.04 9.36 -9.11
CA ILE A 49 7.93 8.87 -10.49
C ILE A 49 9.30 8.89 -11.19
N ASP A 50 10.06 9.97 -11.02
CA ASP A 50 11.41 10.11 -11.59
C ASP A 50 12.40 9.11 -10.98
N ALA A 51 12.22 8.74 -9.71
CA ALA A 51 12.98 7.66 -9.08
C ALA A 51 12.66 6.26 -9.63
N GLY A 52 11.63 6.11 -10.44
CA GLY A 52 11.27 4.83 -11.08
C GLY A 52 10.03 4.17 -10.52
N LEU A 53 9.33 4.75 -9.56
CA LEU A 53 8.04 4.24 -9.10
C LEU A 53 7.00 4.34 -10.22
N ARG A 54 6.26 3.26 -10.46
CA ARG A 54 5.32 3.12 -11.58
C ARG A 54 3.88 2.96 -11.14
N ARG A 55 3.63 2.88 -9.84
CA ARG A 55 2.30 2.85 -9.24
C ARG A 55 2.28 3.64 -7.93
N LEU A 56 1.39 4.65 -7.85
CA LEU A 56 1.28 5.52 -6.70
C LEU A 56 -0.18 5.77 -6.33
N GLU A 57 -0.48 5.76 -5.04
CA GLU A 57 -1.70 6.30 -4.49
C GLU A 57 -1.47 7.77 -4.10
N ILE A 58 -1.95 8.70 -4.94
CA ILE A 58 -1.55 10.12 -4.88
C ILE A 58 -2.41 11.00 -3.98
N GLY A 59 -3.41 10.45 -3.34
CA GLY A 59 -4.29 11.15 -2.40
C GLY A 59 -5.67 10.53 -2.30
N SER A 60 -6.66 11.31 -1.86
CA SER A 60 -8.02 10.81 -1.70
C SER A 60 -9.08 11.87 -1.99
N PHE A 61 -10.24 11.45 -2.52
CA PHE A 61 -11.44 12.27 -2.64
C PHE A 61 -12.36 12.11 -1.43
N VAL A 62 -11.80 12.28 -0.24
CA VAL A 62 -12.55 12.34 1.02
C VAL A 62 -13.02 13.78 1.29
N SER A 63 -13.95 13.94 2.24
CA SER A 63 -14.36 15.26 2.67
C SER A 63 -13.16 16.06 3.22
N PRO A 64 -12.90 17.30 2.74
CA PRO A 64 -11.85 18.17 3.28
C PRO A 64 -12.02 18.49 4.76
N ARG A 65 -13.24 18.37 5.30
CA ARG A 65 -13.50 18.53 6.73
C ARG A 65 -13.00 17.35 7.56
N ALA A 66 -13.00 16.15 6.96
CA ALA A 66 -12.51 14.94 7.61
C ALA A 66 -10.98 14.81 7.50
N VAL A 67 -10.44 15.10 6.31
CA VAL A 67 -8.99 15.03 6.05
C VAL A 67 -8.56 16.30 5.31
N PRO A 68 -8.25 17.40 6.02
CA PRO A 68 -7.85 18.67 5.40
C PRO A 68 -6.64 18.56 4.48
N GLN A 69 -5.73 17.63 4.75
CA GLN A 69 -4.54 17.36 3.92
C GLN A 69 -4.87 16.93 2.49
N MET A 70 -6.09 16.44 2.23
CA MET A 70 -6.50 15.97 0.90
C MET A 70 -7.40 16.97 0.17
N ALA A 71 -7.56 18.20 0.70
CA ALA A 71 -8.45 19.23 0.14
C ALA A 71 -8.03 19.68 -1.27
N ASP A 72 -6.75 19.58 -1.59
CA ASP A 72 -6.13 19.99 -2.85
C ASP A 72 -6.04 18.86 -3.90
N MET A 73 -6.67 17.71 -3.64
CA MET A 73 -6.66 16.57 -4.58
C MET A 73 -7.09 16.92 -6.00
N PRO A 74 -8.10 17.79 -6.23
CA PRO A 74 -8.46 18.23 -7.58
C PRO A 74 -7.32 18.91 -8.34
N ASP A 75 -6.48 19.69 -7.67
CA ASP A 75 -5.35 20.39 -8.29
C ASP A 75 -4.22 19.43 -8.59
N ILE A 76 -3.93 18.48 -7.67
CA ILE A 76 -2.96 17.41 -7.88
C ILE A 76 -3.38 16.54 -9.07
N ALA A 77 -4.62 16.07 -9.11
CA ALA A 77 -5.13 15.25 -10.21
C ALA A 77 -5.06 15.97 -11.55
N ARG A 78 -5.36 17.28 -11.56
CA ARG A 78 -5.24 18.10 -12.79
C ARG A 78 -3.80 18.17 -13.29
N HIS A 79 -2.83 18.31 -12.39
CA HIS A 79 -1.41 18.36 -12.74
C HIS A 79 -0.95 17.07 -13.43
N PHE A 80 -1.35 15.92 -12.89
CA PHE A 80 -0.94 14.61 -13.41
C PHE A 80 -1.86 14.03 -14.49
N ARG A 81 -2.89 14.74 -14.94
CA ARG A 81 -3.92 14.22 -15.85
C ARG A 81 -3.36 13.62 -17.16
N SER A 82 -2.26 14.17 -17.66
CA SER A 82 -1.61 13.73 -18.90
C SER A 82 -0.33 12.95 -18.66
N ASP A 83 0.01 12.68 -17.40
CA ASP A 83 1.21 11.92 -17.06
C ASP A 83 0.93 10.41 -17.22
N SER A 84 1.66 9.79 -18.12
CA SER A 84 1.55 8.35 -18.41
C SER A 84 2.75 7.54 -17.89
N ARG A 85 3.67 8.20 -17.16
CA ARG A 85 4.89 7.53 -16.65
C ARG A 85 4.59 6.54 -15.52
N ALA A 86 3.48 6.79 -14.80
CA ALA A 86 3.05 5.92 -13.70
C ALA A 86 1.52 5.75 -13.71
N ARG A 87 1.05 4.66 -13.13
CA ARG A 87 -0.35 4.39 -12.84
C ARG A 87 -0.70 5.06 -11.51
N LEU A 88 -1.65 6.00 -11.55
CA LEU A 88 -2.03 6.81 -10.40
C LEU A 88 -3.42 6.40 -9.91
N SER A 89 -3.51 6.12 -8.62
CA SER A 89 -4.76 5.81 -7.92
C SER A 89 -5.08 6.84 -6.84
N VAL A 90 -6.35 6.85 -6.43
CA VAL A 90 -6.82 7.67 -5.31
C VAL A 90 -7.80 6.88 -4.46
N LEU A 91 -7.76 7.10 -3.16
CA LEU A 91 -8.76 6.56 -2.25
C LEU A 91 -10.08 7.30 -2.41
N VAL A 92 -11.17 6.55 -2.45
CA VAL A 92 -12.54 7.07 -2.51
C VAL A 92 -13.38 6.47 -1.37
N PRO A 93 -14.11 7.29 -0.60
CA PRO A 93 -14.91 6.79 0.50
C PRO A 93 -16.33 6.33 0.07
N ASN A 94 -16.76 6.68 -1.14
CA ASN A 94 -18.11 6.42 -1.66
C ASN A 94 -18.21 6.72 -3.16
N ALA A 95 -19.41 6.48 -3.75
CA ALA A 95 -19.70 6.71 -5.16
C ALA A 95 -19.36 8.13 -5.64
N LYS A 96 -19.67 9.15 -4.83
CA LYS A 96 -19.33 10.55 -5.18
C LYS A 96 -17.82 10.76 -5.32
N GLY A 97 -17.01 10.14 -4.45
CA GLY A 97 -15.55 10.16 -4.58
C GLY A 97 -15.08 9.49 -5.88
N ALA A 98 -15.71 8.38 -6.27
CA ALA A 98 -15.43 7.70 -7.54
C ALA A 98 -15.78 8.57 -8.76
N GLU A 99 -16.93 9.25 -8.74
CA GLU A 99 -17.32 10.21 -9.78
C GLU A 99 -16.33 11.37 -9.89
N MET A 100 -15.84 11.86 -8.75
CA MET A 100 -14.80 12.92 -8.72
C MET A 100 -13.49 12.41 -9.33
N ALA A 101 -13.06 11.19 -9.00
CA ALA A 101 -11.87 10.59 -9.59
C ALA A 101 -11.98 10.52 -11.12
N MET A 102 -13.09 10.02 -11.65
CA MET A 102 -13.38 9.97 -13.09
C MET A 102 -13.34 11.35 -13.74
N THR A 103 -14.02 12.33 -13.13
CA THR A 103 -14.10 13.72 -13.64
C THR A 103 -12.71 14.35 -13.76
N HIS A 104 -11.79 14.01 -12.84
CA HIS A 104 -10.42 14.52 -12.84
C HIS A 104 -9.44 13.66 -13.67
N GLY A 105 -9.94 12.64 -14.37
CA GLY A 105 -9.15 11.83 -15.32
C GLY A 105 -8.39 10.66 -14.71
N LEU A 106 -8.62 10.34 -13.43
CA LEU A 106 -8.06 9.16 -12.79
C LEU A 106 -8.83 7.91 -13.21
N ARG A 107 -8.13 6.79 -13.34
CA ARG A 107 -8.68 5.52 -13.86
C ARG A 107 -8.51 4.35 -12.88
N GLU A 108 -7.94 4.61 -11.71
CA GLU A 108 -7.80 3.61 -10.65
C GLU A 108 -8.23 4.22 -9.31
N ILE A 109 -9.07 3.51 -8.59
CA ILE A 109 -9.54 3.91 -7.26
C ILE A 109 -9.24 2.84 -6.24
N VAL A 110 -9.06 3.27 -5.00
CA VAL A 110 -8.92 2.41 -3.82
C VAL A 110 -10.12 2.63 -2.91
N TYR A 111 -10.78 1.54 -2.53
CA TYR A 111 -11.85 1.54 -1.54
C TYR A 111 -11.39 0.78 -0.31
N VAL A 112 -11.53 1.36 0.87
CA VAL A 112 -11.04 0.76 2.12
C VAL A 112 -12.18 0.51 3.09
N PHE A 113 -12.23 -0.69 3.65
CA PHE A 113 -13.03 -0.98 4.84
C PHE A 113 -12.35 -2.02 5.72
N SER A 114 -12.76 -2.14 6.97
CA SER A 114 -12.14 -3.05 7.93
C SER A 114 -12.90 -4.36 8.02
N VAL A 115 -12.17 -5.46 8.14
CA VAL A 115 -12.77 -6.79 8.40
C VAL A 115 -13.38 -6.83 9.81
N SER A 116 -12.74 -6.18 10.80
CA SER A 116 -13.26 -6.05 12.16
C SER A 116 -14.39 -5.02 12.23
N GLU A 117 -15.53 -5.41 12.81
CA GLU A 117 -16.65 -4.53 13.04
C GLU A 117 -16.30 -3.37 13.96
N ALA A 118 -15.59 -3.64 15.07
CA ALA A 118 -15.19 -2.62 16.01
C ALA A 118 -14.27 -1.57 15.36
N HIS A 119 -13.29 -2.00 14.55
CA HIS A 119 -12.42 -1.06 13.84
C HIS A 119 -13.18 -0.30 12.77
N ASN A 120 -14.06 -0.93 12.01
CA ASN A 120 -14.84 -0.27 10.97
C ASN A 120 -15.73 0.84 11.54
N GLN A 121 -16.41 0.57 12.66
CA GLN A 121 -17.21 1.57 13.38
C GLN A 121 -16.37 2.77 13.87
N ASN A 122 -15.17 2.51 14.38
CA ASN A 122 -14.30 3.58 14.88
C ASN A 122 -13.65 4.38 13.75
N ASN A 123 -13.31 3.74 12.62
CA ASN A 123 -12.58 4.36 11.51
C ASN A 123 -13.53 5.13 10.56
N VAL A 124 -14.58 4.48 10.08
CA VAL A 124 -15.49 5.05 9.06
C VAL A 124 -16.91 5.29 9.58
N ARG A 125 -17.19 4.97 10.85
CA ARG A 125 -18.51 5.13 11.52
C ARG A 125 -19.63 4.34 10.82
N GLN A 126 -19.29 3.18 10.29
CA GLN A 126 -20.20 2.27 9.58
C GLN A 126 -20.00 0.84 10.07
N SER A 127 -21.05 0.01 9.98
CA SER A 127 -20.89 -1.43 10.07
C SER A 127 -20.13 -1.97 8.86
N VAL A 128 -19.54 -3.15 8.98
CA VAL A 128 -18.92 -3.84 7.84
C VAL A 128 -19.92 -4.02 6.70
N GLN A 129 -21.18 -4.38 7.02
CA GLN A 129 -22.23 -4.51 6.01
C GLN A 129 -22.50 -3.18 5.29
N GLN A 130 -22.60 -2.07 6.01
CA GLN A 130 -22.79 -0.74 5.40
C GLN A 130 -21.61 -0.34 4.48
N SER A 131 -20.38 -0.72 4.85
CA SER A 131 -19.21 -0.50 3.97
C SER A 131 -19.28 -1.37 2.71
N ILE A 132 -19.75 -2.61 2.80
CA ILE A 132 -19.97 -3.48 1.64
C ILE A 132 -21.07 -2.90 0.73
N ASP A 133 -22.18 -2.40 1.29
CA ASP A 133 -23.23 -1.72 0.53
C ASP A 133 -22.68 -0.42 -0.14
N GLY A 134 -21.78 0.29 0.55
CA GLY A 134 -21.04 1.41 0.00
C GLY A 134 -20.17 1.02 -1.19
N LEU A 135 -19.46 -0.12 -1.11
CA LEU A 135 -18.69 -0.68 -2.22
C LEU A 135 -19.58 -0.97 -3.43
N ALA A 136 -20.76 -1.57 -3.22
CA ALA A 136 -21.72 -1.83 -4.31
C ALA A 136 -22.09 -0.53 -5.05
N ASN A 137 -22.31 0.57 -4.31
CA ASN A 137 -22.58 1.87 -4.92
C ASN A 137 -21.38 2.43 -5.69
N VAL A 138 -20.14 2.25 -5.19
CA VAL A 138 -18.92 2.63 -5.89
C VAL A 138 -18.77 1.85 -7.19
N VAL A 139 -18.93 0.53 -7.15
CA VAL A 139 -18.86 -0.35 -8.33
C VAL A 139 -19.91 0.05 -9.36
N SER A 140 -21.16 0.33 -8.92
CA SER A 140 -22.20 0.82 -9.81
C SER A 140 -21.83 2.14 -10.49
N ALA A 141 -21.22 3.08 -9.79
CA ALA A 141 -20.83 4.37 -10.33
C ALA A 141 -19.76 4.25 -11.44
N ILE A 142 -18.89 3.24 -11.40
CA ILE A 142 -17.82 3.02 -12.39
C ILE A 142 -18.17 1.97 -13.45
N SER A 143 -19.34 1.34 -13.38
CA SER A 143 -19.71 0.17 -14.21
C SER A 143 -19.72 0.43 -15.72
N ASN A 144 -19.89 1.68 -16.14
CA ASN A 144 -19.90 2.09 -17.55
C ASN A 144 -18.52 2.53 -18.08
N GLU A 145 -17.48 2.43 -17.25
CA GLU A 145 -16.11 2.84 -17.57
C GLU A 145 -15.21 1.61 -17.73
N PRO A 146 -15.06 1.05 -18.94
CA PRO A 146 -14.44 -0.29 -19.13
C PRO A 146 -12.96 -0.35 -18.72
N ASP A 147 -12.24 0.79 -18.75
CA ASP A 147 -10.82 0.88 -18.39
C ASP A 147 -10.61 1.26 -16.91
N PHE A 148 -11.68 1.34 -16.12
CA PHE A 148 -11.60 1.74 -14.75
C PHE A 148 -11.22 0.55 -13.85
N ARG A 149 -10.28 0.76 -12.95
CA ARG A 149 -9.79 -0.26 -12.04
C ARG A 149 -10.22 0.05 -10.61
N ILE A 150 -10.58 -1.00 -9.89
CA ILE A 150 -10.88 -0.91 -8.47
C ILE A 150 -9.96 -1.82 -7.67
N ARG A 151 -9.40 -1.27 -6.63
CA ARG A 151 -8.71 -1.99 -5.57
C ARG A 151 -9.53 -1.86 -4.29
N VAL A 152 -9.64 -2.96 -3.53
CA VAL A 152 -10.30 -2.99 -2.23
C VAL A 152 -9.28 -3.37 -1.16
N ASP A 153 -9.03 -2.46 -0.24
CA ASP A 153 -8.13 -2.69 0.89
C ASP A 153 -8.95 -3.19 2.09
N LEU A 154 -8.66 -4.41 2.52
CA LEU A 154 -9.24 -5.03 3.70
C LEU A 154 -8.38 -4.70 4.93
N ALA A 155 -8.71 -3.58 5.58
CA ALA A 155 -8.04 -3.18 6.81
C ALA A 155 -8.31 -4.20 7.93
N THR A 156 -7.38 -4.29 8.89
CA THR A 156 -7.43 -5.25 10.00
C THR A 156 -7.55 -6.72 9.54
N ALA A 157 -6.94 -7.07 8.41
CA ALA A 157 -7.01 -8.42 7.90
C ALA A 157 -6.20 -9.44 8.73
N PHE A 158 -5.39 -9.02 9.68
CA PHE A 158 -4.57 -9.86 10.56
C PHE A 158 -4.89 -9.66 12.04
N ASP A 159 -4.93 -8.41 12.48
CA ASP A 159 -5.14 -8.01 13.85
C ASP A 159 -5.97 -6.72 13.91
N CYS A 160 -6.81 -6.62 14.94
CA CYS A 160 -7.62 -5.46 15.23
C CYS A 160 -7.15 -4.84 16.55
N PRO A 161 -6.97 -3.50 16.63
CA PRO A 161 -6.54 -2.85 17.86
C PRO A 161 -7.55 -2.96 19.00
N PHE A 162 -8.80 -3.32 18.71
CA PHE A 162 -9.89 -3.44 19.68
C PHE A 162 -10.17 -4.91 20.02
N ASP A 163 -10.22 -5.80 19.02
CA ASP A 163 -10.69 -7.19 19.17
C ASP A 163 -9.52 -8.20 19.17
N GLY A 164 -8.28 -7.76 18.87
CA GLY A 164 -7.12 -8.65 18.75
C GLY A 164 -7.09 -9.41 17.44
N ALA A 165 -6.64 -10.66 17.47
CA ALA A 165 -6.45 -11.48 16.27
C ALA A 165 -7.75 -11.67 15.47
N VAL A 166 -7.70 -11.37 14.18
CA VAL A 166 -8.85 -11.49 13.27
C VAL A 166 -8.90 -12.89 12.66
N PRO A 167 -9.99 -13.66 12.84
CA PRO A 167 -10.13 -14.99 12.29
C PRO A 167 -10.10 -15.00 10.77
N PHE A 168 -9.49 -16.03 10.16
CA PHE A 168 -9.43 -16.15 8.70
C PHE A 168 -10.82 -16.24 8.06
N ASP A 169 -11.78 -16.87 8.73
CA ASP A 169 -13.15 -16.98 8.23
C ASP A 169 -13.83 -15.61 8.03
N ALA A 170 -13.53 -14.63 8.89
CA ALA A 170 -14.01 -13.26 8.70
C ALA A 170 -13.38 -12.58 7.46
N VAL A 171 -12.07 -12.79 7.25
CA VAL A 171 -11.38 -12.30 6.05
C VAL A 171 -11.93 -12.96 4.80
N ARG A 172 -12.13 -14.28 4.83
CA ARG A 172 -12.73 -15.05 3.72
C ARG A 172 -14.13 -14.54 3.37
N ALA A 173 -14.98 -14.35 4.36
CA ALA A 173 -16.33 -13.83 4.14
C ALA A 173 -16.32 -12.41 3.52
N ALA A 174 -15.40 -11.55 3.94
CA ALA A 174 -15.22 -10.22 3.33
C ALA A 174 -14.77 -10.33 1.86
N ILE A 175 -13.80 -11.20 1.56
CA ILE A 175 -13.30 -11.46 0.19
C ILE A 175 -14.42 -11.96 -0.71
N GLU A 176 -15.20 -12.95 -0.28
CA GLU A 176 -16.35 -13.49 -1.03
C GLU A 176 -17.34 -12.38 -1.40
N ARG A 177 -17.70 -11.52 -0.44
CA ARG A 177 -18.60 -10.38 -0.70
C ARG A 177 -18.00 -9.35 -1.66
N VAL A 178 -16.70 -9.07 -1.56
CA VAL A 178 -15.99 -8.16 -2.48
C VAL A 178 -15.99 -8.73 -3.89
N THR A 179 -15.64 -9.99 -4.06
CA THR A 179 -15.55 -10.63 -5.38
C THR A 179 -16.92 -10.84 -6.05
N ASP A 180 -17.99 -11.00 -5.27
CA ASP A 180 -19.35 -11.01 -5.78
C ASP A 180 -19.76 -9.65 -6.40
N LEU A 181 -19.29 -8.55 -5.81
CA LEU A 181 -19.57 -7.18 -6.27
C LEU A 181 -18.62 -6.72 -7.38
N ALA A 182 -17.34 -7.04 -7.25
CA ALA A 182 -16.26 -6.59 -8.12
C ALA A 182 -15.35 -7.76 -8.53
N PRO A 183 -15.77 -8.60 -9.48
CA PRO A 183 -15.05 -9.83 -9.84
C PRO A 183 -13.69 -9.58 -10.50
N ALA A 184 -13.41 -8.36 -10.96
CA ALA A 184 -12.14 -7.95 -11.56
C ALA A 184 -11.44 -6.89 -10.70
N CYS A 185 -11.37 -7.10 -9.38
CA CYS A 185 -10.69 -6.18 -8.46
C CYS A 185 -9.30 -6.69 -8.06
N GLU A 186 -8.51 -5.78 -7.52
CA GLU A 186 -7.35 -6.13 -6.70
C GLU A 186 -7.77 -6.06 -5.22
N ILE A 187 -7.42 -7.05 -4.42
CA ILE A 187 -7.68 -7.07 -2.98
C ILE A 187 -6.37 -7.01 -2.23
N ALA A 188 -6.19 -6.00 -1.40
CA ALA A 188 -5.07 -5.91 -0.49
C ALA A 188 -5.46 -6.38 0.91
N LEU A 189 -4.66 -7.27 1.49
CA LEU A 189 -4.76 -7.59 2.90
C LEU A 189 -3.85 -6.66 3.70
N CYS A 190 -4.44 -5.91 4.65
CA CYS A 190 -3.70 -4.89 5.37
C CYS A 190 -3.37 -5.34 6.80
N ASP A 191 -2.09 -5.34 7.15
CA ASP A 191 -1.61 -5.37 8.53
C ASP A 191 -1.64 -3.96 9.11
N THR A 192 -2.86 -3.49 9.39
CA THR A 192 -3.15 -2.12 9.84
C THR A 192 -2.46 -1.75 11.15
N THR A 193 -2.21 -2.72 12.01
CA THR A 193 -1.56 -2.51 13.31
C THR A 193 -0.04 -2.72 13.28
N GLY A 194 0.48 -3.35 12.23
CA GLY A 194 1.87 -3.80 12.15
C GLY A 194 2.21 -4.94 13.09
N ARG A 195 1.19 -5.65 13.63
CA ARG A 195 1.38 -6.75 14.59
C ARG A 195 1.53 -8.11 13.94
N ALA A 196 1.24 -8.24 12.65
CA ALA A 196 1.40 -9.51 11.97
C ALA A 196 2.86 -9.96 11.99
N THR A 197 3.07 -11.26 12.17
CA THR A 197 4.40 -11.86 12.03
C THR A 197 4.60 -12.37 10.59
N PRO A 198 5.86 -12.54 10.11
CA PRO A 198 6.11 -13.09 8.78
C PRO A 198 5.44 -14.44 8.53
N PHE A 199 5.39 -15.30 9.56
CA PHE A 199 4.69 -16.60 9.46
C PHE A 199 3.18 -16.42 9.25
N ALA A 200 2.55 -15.53 10.03
CA ALA A 200 1.12 -15.26 9.90
C ALA A 200 0.79 -14.64 8.54
N VAL A 201 1.64 -13.74 8.02
CA VAL A 201 1.49 -13.16 6.69
C VAL A 201 1.60 -14.23 5.61
N GLN A 202 2.65 -15.05 5.65
CA GLN A 202 2.85 -16.10 4.66
C GLN A 202 1.69 -17.10 4.65
N GLU A 203 1.24 -17.55 5.82
CA GLU A 203 0.12 -18.48 5.97
C GLU A 203 -1.16 -17.87 5.38
N ARG A 204 -1.51 -16.65 5.75
CA ARG A 204 -2.71 -15.96 5.30
C ARG A 204 -2.70 -15.68 3.80
N MET A 205 -1.57 -15.24 3.25
CA MET A 205 -1.43 -15.00 1.82
C MET A 205 -1.54 -16.29 1.00
N ARG A 206 -0.99 -17.39 1.47
CA ARG A 206 -1.20 -18.71 0.84
C ARG A 206 -2.65 -19.18 0.95
N ALA A 207 -3.31 -18.88 2.06
CA ALA A 207 -4.70 -19.29 2.28
C ALA A 207 -5.65 -18.55 1.33
N VAL A 208 -5.51 -17.23 1.14
CA VAL A 208 -6.40 -16.48 0.23
C VAL A 208 -6.23 -16.87 -1.23
N GLN A 209 -5.03 -17.23 -1.68
CA GLN A 209 -4.79 -17.70 -3.05
C GLN A 209 -5.45 -19.06 -3.36
N ARG A 210 -5.86 -19.82 -2.32
CA ARG A 210 -6.59 -21.08 -2.48
C ARG A 210 -8.10 -20.90 -2.50
N LEU A 211 -8.60 -19.69 -2.27
CA LEU A 211 -10.02 -19.39 -2.34
C LEU A 211 -10.51 -19.49 -3.79
N ALA A 212 -11.74 -19.95 -3.95
CA ALA A 212 -12.40 -20.00 -5.25
C ALA A 212 -12.92 -18.59 -5.63
N VAL A 213 -12.01 -17.72 -6.04
CA VAL A 213 -12.32 -16.36 -6.51
C VAL A 213 -12.18 -16.28 -8.03
N PRO A 214 -12.80 -15.28 -8.71
CA PRO A 214 -12.63 -15.08 -10.14
C PRO A 214 -11.14 -14.94 -10.53
N PRO A 215 -10.70 -15.52 -11.66
CA PRO A 215 -9.30 -15.43 -12.11
C PRO A 215 -8.81 -14.00 -12.37
N SER A 216 -9.73 -13.06 -12.56
CA SER A 216 -9.46 -11.63 -12.73
C SER A 216 -9.19 -10.89 -11.40
N CYS A 217 -9.45 -11.54 -10.26
CA CYS A 217 -9.10 -11.00 -8.96
C CYS A 217 -7.61 -11.19 -8.69
N THR A 218 -6.95 -10.12 -8.25
CA THR A 218 -5.52 -10.11 -7.93
C THR A 218 -5.29 -9.73 -6.47
N TRP A 219 -4.09 -9.98 -5.95
CA TRP A 219 -3.77 -9.84 -4.54
C TRP A 219 -2.64 -8.84 -4.32
N ALA A 220 -2.77 -8.06 -3.26
CA ALA A 220 -1.74 -7.15 -2.76
C ALA A 220 -1.55 -7.31 -1.25
N PHE A 221 -0.44 -6.82 -0.74
CA PHE A 221 -0.16 -6.73 0.69
C PHE A 221 0.19 -5.30 1.07
N HIS A 222 -0.48 -4.80 2.11
CA HIS A 222 -0.17 -3.53 2.77
C HIS A 222 0.28 -3.79 4.19
N GLY A 223 1.48 -3.35 4.56
CA GLY A 223 2.06 -3.64 5.87
C GLY A 223 2.61 -2.41 6.58
N HIS A 224 2.27 -2.29 7.88
CA HIS A 224 2.87 -1.30 8.77
C HIS A 224 4.11 -1.87 9.46
N ASP A 225 5.06 -1.00 9.78
CA ASP A 225 6.32 -1.34 10.43
C ASP A 225 6.34 -1.01 11.94
N THR A 226 5.17 -0.88 12.56
CA THR A 226 5.02 -0.46 13.97
C THR A 226 5.89 -1.28 14.94
N TYR A 227 6.11 -2.54 14.65
CA TYR A 227 6.91 -3.45 15.47
C TYR A 227 8.21 -3.91 14.77
N GLY A 228 8.66 -3.22 13.72
CA GLY A 228 9.91 -3.52 13.03
C GLY A 228 9.85 -4.78 12.15
N MET A 229 8.65 -5.22 11.75
CA MET A 229 8.46 -6.42 10.94
C MET A 229 8.02 -6.12 9.49
N GLY A 230 7.87 -4.85 9.12
CA GLY A 230 7.29 -4.44 7.85
C GLY A 230 8.01 -5.04 6.63
N VAL A 231 9.33 -4.89 6.54
CA VAL A 231 10.13 -5.47 5.44
C VAL A 231 10.05 -7.01 5.45
N ALA A 232 10.16 -7.64 6.62
CA ALA A 232 10.08 -9.08 6.74
C ALA A 232 8.68 -9.62 6.34
N ASN A 233 7.61 -8.91 6.70
CA ASN A 233 6.25 -9.22 6.32
C ASN A 233 6.02 -9.07 4.81
N ALA A 234 6.55 -8.01 4.18
CA ALA A 234 6.50 -7.82 2.73
C ALA A 234 7.22 -8.96 1.98
N PHE A 235 8.40 -9.40 2.47
CA PHE A 235 9.08 -10.58 1.93
C PHE A 235 8.28 -11.86 2.13
N ALA A 236 7.64 -12.05 3.28
CA ALA A 236 6.80 -13.22 3.54
C ALA A 236 5.58 -13.27 2.59
N ALA A 237 4.98 -12.11 2.30
CA ALA A 237 3.92 -11.99 1.29
C ALA A 237 4.46 -12.32 -0.11
N TYR A 238 5.62 -11.76 -0.48
CA TYR A 238 6.27 -12.05 -1.76
C TYR A 238 6.59 -13.54 -1.91
N GLN A 239 7.20 -14.18 -0.91
CA GLN A 239 7.46 -15.63 -0.91
C GLN A 239 6.19 -16.49 -0.96
N ALA A 240 5.07 -15.93 -0.53
CA ALA A 240 3.76 -16.57 -0.71
C ALA A 240 3.18 -16.36 -2.13
N GLY A 241 3.86 -15.66 -3.03
CA GLY A 241 3.42 -15.42 -4.41
C GLY A 241 2.68 -14.07 -4.62
N ILE A 242 2.71 -13.16 -3.65
CA ILE A 242 2.08 -11.83 -3.77
C ILE A 242 3.12 -10.82 -4.27
N GLY A 243 3.00 -10.41 -5.53
CA GLY A 243 3.95 -9.48 -6.16
C GLY A 243 3.64 -7.99 -5.95
N VAL A 244 2.47 -7.63 -5.46
CA VAL A 244 2.06 -6.23 -5.27
C VAL A 244 2.19 -5.86 -3.79
N LEU A 245 3.10 -4.92 -3.49
CA LEU A 245 3.49 -4.57 -2.13
C LEU A 245 3.40 -3.05 -1.92
N ASP A 246 2.63 -2.63 -0.91
CA ASP A 246 2.52 -1.22 -0.53
C ASP A 246 3.63 -0.81 0.42
N VAL A 247 4.15 0.38 0.15
CA VAL A 247 5.19 1.01 0.95
C VAL A 247 5.03 2.53 0.95
N ALA A 248 5.68 3.21 1.88
CA ALA A 248 5.71 4.66 1.90
C ALA A 248 7.14 5.18 2.04
N ALA A 249 7.55 6.07 1.15
CA ALA A 249 8.86 6.71 1.22
C ALA A 249 9.08 7.39 2.59
N ALA A 250 10.27 7.25 3.13
CA ALA A 250 10.66 7.62 4.49
C ALA A 250 9.96 6.81 5.60
N GLY A 251 9.23 5.74 5.29
CA GLY A 251 8.39 5.04 6.26
C GLY A 251 7.29 5.95 6.83
N LEU A 252 6.84 6.91 6.02
CA LEU A 252 5.85 7.90 6.43
C LEU A 252 4.47 7.27 6.62
N GLY A 253 3.79 7.65 7.68
CA GLY A 253 2.44 7.20 7.97
C GLY A 253 2.21 7.06 9.47
N GLY A 254 1.13 6.41 9.83
CA GLY A 254 0.76 6.12 11.20
C GLY A 254 -0.63 5.55 11.27
N CYS A 255 -0.92 4.87 12.35
CA CYS A 255 -2.27 4.42 12.64
C CYS A 255 -2.77 5.14 13.89
N PRO A 256 -3.85 5.92 13.84
CA PRO A 256 -4.37 6.62 15.01
C PRO A 256 -4.83 5.64 16.11
N PHE A 257 -5.07 4.38 15.75
CA PHE A 257 -5.51 3.33 16.67
C PHE A 257 -4.37 2.44 17.18
N ALA A 258 -3.13 2.66 16.73
CA ALA A 258 -1.95 1.95 17.22
C ALA A 258 -0.97 2.94 17.86
N PRO A 259 -0.99 3.08 19.22
CA PRO A 259 -0.09 3.98 19.93
C PRO A 259 1.36 3.67 19.61
N GLY A 260 2.14 4.69 19.22
CA GLY A 260 3.54 4.53 18.85
C GLY A 260 3.76 3.97 17.43
N ALA A 261 2.71 3.89 16.59
CA ALA A 261 2.84 3.47 15.20
C ALA A 261 3.89 4.33 14.48
N THR A 262 4.93 3.66 13.97
CA THR A 262 6.03 4.28 13.24
C THR A 262 5.67 4.58 11.80
N GLY A 263 4.56 4.01 11.29
CA GLY A 263 4.07 4.21 9.93
C GLY A 263 4.15 2.97 9.06
N ASN A 264 4.09 3.19 7.75
CA ASN A 264 4.19 2.17 6.74
C ASN A 264 5.60 1.57 6.66
N THR A 265 5.72 0.40 6.06
CA THR A 265 7.01 -0.12 5.61
C THR A 265 7.69 0.90 4.71
N ALA A 266 8.95 1.24 4.99
CA ALA A 266 9.67 2.24 4.21
C ALA A 266 10.01 1.72 2.80
N THR A 267 9.74 2.52 1.77
CA THR A 267 10.00 2.17 0.37
C THR A 267 11.48 1.87 0.16
N GLU A 268 12.37 2.73 0.63
CA GLU A 268 13.80 2.56 0.47
C GLU A 268 14.35 1.34 1.20
N ASP A 269 13.79 0.99 2.37
CA ASP A 269 14.21 -0.19 3.11
C ASP A 269 13.81 -1.48 2.37
N LEU A 270 12.59 -1.53 1.82
CA LEU A 270 12.13 -2.68 1.04
C LEU A 270 12.85 -2.79 -0.31
N VAL A 271 13.02 -1.69 -1.04
CA VAL A 271 13.75 -1.65 -2.31
C VAL A 271 15.21 -2.11 -2.12
N TYR A 272 15.88 -1.62 -1.06
CA TYR A 272 17.23 -2.06 -0.72
C TYR A 272 17.29 -3.56 -0.44
N ALA A 273 16.32 -4.08 0.29
CA ALA A 273 16.25 -5.51 0.61
C ALA A 273 16.06 -6.37 -0.64
N PHE A 274 15.20 -5.98 -1.59
CA PHE A 274 15.05 -6.67 -2.87
C PHE A 274 16.32 -6.62 -3.72
N LEU A 275 16.96 -5.47 -3.83
CA LEU A 275 18.21 -5.32 -4.58
C LEU A 275 19.31 -6.25 -4.03
N ASN A 276 19.46 -6.33 -2.70
CA ASN A 276 20.44 -7.23 -2.08
C ASN A 276 20.05 -8.71 -2.15
N SER A 277 18.81 -9.01 -2.49
CA SER A 277 18.31 -10.37 -2.74
C SER A 277 18.38 -10.75 -4.23
N GLY A 278 19.00 -9.93 -5.08
CA GLY A 278 19.13 -10.18 -6.51
C GLY A 278 17.89 -9.87 -7.34
N SER A 279 16.87 -9.23 -6.75
CA SER A 279 15.64 -8.85 -7.44
C SER A 279 15.62 -7.35 -7.77
N SER A 280 15.45 -7.00 -9.04
CA SER A 280 15.35 -5.61 -9.47
C SER A 280 13.91 -5.11 -9.32
N THR A 281 13.76 -3.94 -8.71
CA THR A 281 12.49 -3.21 -8.64
C THR A 281 12.34 -2.15 -9.73
N GLY A 282 13.42 -1.85 -10.47
CA GLY A 282 13.47 -0.77 -11.45
C GLY A 282 13.52 0.64 -10.82
N ILE A 283 13.69 0.73 -9.50
CA ILE A 283 13.71 2.00 -8.75
C ILE A 283 15.16 2.43 -8.50
N ASP A 284 15.48 3.69 -8.84
CA ASP A 284 16.78 4.29 -8.52
C ASP A 284 16.83 4.71 -7.05
N MET A 285 17.67 4.01 -6.29
CA MET A 285 17.82 4.20 -4.85
C MET A 285 18.32 5.61 -4.50
N GLY A 286 19.19 6.19 -5.31
CA GLY A 286 19.76 7.52 -5.06
C GLY A 286 18.66 8.59 -5.13
N SER A 287 17.86 8.57 -6.19
CA SER A 287 16.73 9.48 -6.39
C SER A 287 15.66 9.29 -5.33
N LEU A 288 15.32 8.02 -5.01
CA LEU A 288 14.34 7.70 -3.96
C LEU A 288 14.73 8.28 -2.60
N LEU A 289 15.99 8.13 -2.21
CA LEU A 289 16.48 8.66 -0.94
C LEU A 289 16.47 10.19 -0.87
N LEU A 290 16.65 10.88 -2.00
CA LEU A 290 16.49 12.33 -2.06
C LEU A 290 15.04 12.75 -1.81
N VAL A 291 14.07 11.98 -2.33
CA VAL A 291 12.66 12.22 -2.05
C VAL A 291 12.32 11.91 -0.60
N ALA A 292 12.83 10.81 -0.06
CA ALA A 292 12.64 10.46 1.35
C ALA A 292 13.18 11.54 2.30
N ASP A 293 14.30 12.18 1.96
CA ASP A 293 14.84 13.31 2.72
C ASP A 293 13.94 14.56 2.64
N ARG A 294 13.34 14.83 1.48
CA ARG A 294 12.34 15.92 1.34
C ARG A 294 11.09 15.66 2.18
N ILE A 295 10.59 14.43 2.18
CA ILE A 295 9.45 14.02 3.01
C ILE A 295 9.79 14.23 4.49
N ALA A 296 10.97 13.78 4.93
CA ALA A 296 11.39 13.92 6.31
C ALA A 296 11.62 15.37 6.77
N ALA A 297 11.81 16.29 5.82
CA ALA A 297 11.93 17.73 6.11
C ALA A 297 10.55 18.41 6.26
N ILE A 298 9.44 17.73 5.99
CA ILE A 298 8.10 18.29 6.22
C ILE A 298 7.88 18.42 7.74
N PRO A 299 7.42 19.57 8.25
CA PRO A 299 7.11 19.71 9.66
C PRO A 299 6.10 18.64 10.13
N ASP A 300 6.31 18.10 11.31
CA ASP A 300 5.51 17.05 11.94
C ASP A 300 5.51 15.69 11.22
N ALA A 301 6.33 15.50 10.15
CA ALA A 301 6.49 14.21 9.50
C ALA A 301 7.15 13.21 10.47
N LYS A 302 6.43 12.13 10.77
CA LYS A 302 6.98 10.99 11.51
C LYS A 302 7.51 9.97 10.51
N VAL A 303 8.82 9.77 10.52
CA VAL A 303 9.53 8.91 9.57
C VAL A 303 10.21 7.76 10.31
N ALA A 304 10.19 6.56 9.70
CA ALA A 304 10.68 5.33 10.32
C ALA A 304 11.67 4.55 9.45
N SER A 305 12.18 5.16 8.38
CA SER A 305 13.15 4.51 7.50
C SER A 305 14.48 4.25 8.20
N HIS A 306 14.97 3.02 8.11
CA HIS A 306 16.29 2.62 8.61
C HIS A 306 17.40 3.11 7.69
N LEU A 307 17.21 2.95 6.37
CA LEU A 307 18.23 3.23 5.37
C LEU A 307 18.60 4.71 5.29
N ARG A 308 17.69 5.62 5.61
CA ARG A 308 17.98 7.06 5.70
C ARG A 308 19.06 7.39 6.73
N ASN A 309 19.21 6.58 7.77
CA ASN A 309 20.21 6.75 8.82
C ASN A 309 21.58 6.18 8.44
N VAL A 310 21.69 5.43 7.33
CA VAL A 310 22.95 4.89 6.82
C VAL A 310 23.67 5.96 5.99
N PRO A 311 24.97 6.23 6.23
CA PRO A 311 25.74 7.17 5.41
C PRO A 311 25.68 6.78 3.92
N ARG A 312 25.35 7.74 3.04
CA ARG A 312 25.18 7.52 1.60
C ARG A 312 26.39 6.85 0.94
N ALA A 313 27.59 7.24 1.35
CA ALA A 313 28.84 6.64 0.82
C ALA A 313 28.95 5.14 1.14
N ALA A 314 28.63 4.74 2.38
CA ALA A 314 28.67 3.34 2.79
C ALA A 314 27.62 2.49 2.03
N MET A 315 26.44 3.06 1.80
CA MET A 315 25.40 2.39 1.04
C MET A 315 25.80 2.22 -0.44
N GLN A 316 26.34 3.27 -1.09
CA GLN A 316 26.79 3.22 -2.47
C GLN A 316 27.96 2.23 -2.67
N GLU A 317 28.86 2.15 -1.71
CA GLU A 317 29.95 1.17 -1.71
C GLU A 317 29.39 -0.25 -1.68
N ARG A 318 28.44 -0.54 -0.79
CA ARG A 318 27.80 -1.85 -0.68
C ARG A 318 27.03 -2.26 -1.95
N MET A 319 26.34 -1.32 -2.59
CA MET A 319 25.59 -1.59 -3.84
C MET A 319 26.50 -1.85 -5.06
N ARG A 320 27.77 -1.50 -5.00
CA ARG A 320 28.79 -1.77 -6.04
C ARG A 320 29.49 -3.12 -5.86
N GLN A 321 29.36 -3.74 -4.71
CA GLN A 321 29.93 -5.06 -4.44
C GLN A 321 29.02 -6.13 -5.02
N PRO A 322 29.54 -7.07 -5.82
CA PRO A 322 28.76 -8.15 -6.40
C PRO A 322 28.20 -9.12 -5.35
#